data_e0bf436402a46dd4ffaccecc908bdf90
#
_entry.id   e0bf436402a46dd4ffaccecc908bdf90
#
_cell.length_a   1.000
_cell.length_b   1.000
_cell.length_c   1.000
_cell.angle_alpha   90.00
_cell.angle_beta   90.00
_cell.angle_gamma   90.00
#
_symmetry.space_group_name_H-M   'P 1'
#
loop_
_entity.id
_entity.type
_entity.pdbx_description
1 polymer ?
#
loop_
_entity_poly.entity_id
_entity_poly.type
_entity_poly.pdbx_seq_one_letter_code
_entity_poly.pdbx_strand_id
1 'polypeptide(L)'
;MLYLHYRIAKLLQLGRLKAMSDGKIVHVVGTGTIGEPLIGLLCDAKDDLEIDEVTFYKHSPTLIDRPKIKGMMNRGANLATNKDKVKEFKELGIDPMYEDEEAIKRASVVIDCTPKGTGLMNKEKYYMKYKNKVKGFLAQGSEFGFGKMYAVGINDEAITPKDQFIHIVSCNTHNIAVIIKTLAIEKKKNHMKEGRFLCIRRANDISQEKSFIPSPEVGKHKDEKMGTHHAVDVYHLYKTLGIDLNVFSSALKVNTQYMHCIWFDLKLDKKMKKEEAIKRFVDNPLVAVTHKTSANLVFSFGRDHGHYGRILDQTVVVIPTIHTINDNEVFGFCFTPQDGNSLLSSITATERFLYPDSYEEKLKCLGAFLLQEV
;
A
#
# COMPACT_ATOMS: atom_id res chain seq x y z
N MET A 1 46.04 -11.81 -18.26
CA MET A 1 44.60 -11.94 -17.94
C MET A 1 44.27 -11.78 -16.45
N LEU A 2 44.93 -12.46 -15.52
CA LEU A 2 44.67 -12.35 -14.06
C LEU A 2 44.77 -10.91 -13.50
N TYR A 3 45.72 -10.12 -13.98
CA TYR A 3 45.93 -8.74 -13.50
C TYR A 3 44.85 -7.76 -13.94
N LEU A 4 44.23 -8.01 -15.08
CA LEU A 4 43.10 -7.21 -15.59
C LEU A 4 41.81 -7.51 -14.80
N HIS A 5 41.56 -8.77 -14.47
CA HIS A 5 40.44 -9.19 -13.63
C HIS A 5 40.56 -8.62 -12.21
N TYR A 6 41.77 -8.61 -11.63
CA TYR A 6 42.02 -8.02 -10.31
C TYR A 6 41.77 -6.49 -10.28
N ARG A 7 42.20 -5.78 -11.33
CA ARG A 7 41.96 -4.33 -11.46
C ARG A 7 40.48 -4.00 -11.66
N ILE A 8 39.76 -4.78 -12.48
CA ILE A 8 38.32 -4.63 -12.70
C ILE A 8 37.56 -4.91 -11.38
N ALA A 9 37.90 -5.98 -10.68
CA ALA A 9 37.31 -6.29 -9.37
C ALA A 9 37.55 -5.18 -8.33
N LYS A 10 38.78 -4.61 -8.30
CA LYS A 10 39.15 -3.51 -7.42
C LYS A 10 38.49 -2.20 -7.79
N LEU A 11 38.28 -1.90 -9.09
CA LEU A 11 37.55 -0.75 -9.59
C LEU A 11 36.05 -0.87 -9.29
N LEU A 12 35.49 -2.09 -9.42
CA LEU A 12 34.11 -2.39 -9.04
C LEU A 12 33.90 -2.30 -7.51
N GLN A 13 34.90 -2.70 -6.73
CA GLN A 13 34.87 -2.59 -5.27
C GLN A 13 35.06 -1.14 -4.81
N LEU A 14 35.90 -0.34 -5.46
CA LEU A 14 36.07 1.09 -5.22
C LEU A 14 34.87 1.91 -5.72
N GLY A 15 34.23 1.52 -6.84
CA GLY A 15 32.95 2.06 -7.29
C GLY A 15 31.84 1.78 -6.29
N ARG A 16 31.77 0.54 -5.74
CA ARG A 16 30.85 0.17 -4.65
C ARG A 16 31.10 0.97 -3.37
N LEU A 17 32.35 1.23 -2.99
CA LEU A 17 32.67 2.01 -1.80
C LEU A 17 32.37 3.52 -1.95
N LYS A 18 32.44 4.05 -3.19
CA LYS A 18 32.10 5.46 -3.48
C LYS A 18 30.57 5.69 -3.56
N ALA A 19 29.79 4.65 -3.91
CA ALA A 19 28.32 4.65 -3.87
C ALA A 19 27.76 4.56 -2.44
N MET A 20 28.59 4.32 -1.42
CA MET A 20 28.15 4.13 -0.02
C MET A 20 27.79 5.42 0.73
N SER A 21 27.97 6.64 0.17
CA SER A 21 27.69 7.87 0.92
C SER A 21 26.38 8.59 0.57
N ASP A 22 25.72 8.29 -0.59
CA ASP A 22 24.49 8.98 -1.02
C ASP A 22 23.52 8.11 -1.84
N GLY A 23 23.69 6.80 -1.86
CA GLY A 23 22.82 5.88 -2.64
C GLY A 23 21.37 5.88 -2.14
N LYS A 24 20.41 6.00 -3.05
CA LYS A 24 18.96 5.93 -2.77
C LYS A 24 18.54 4.48 -2.67
N ILE A 25 18.64 3.92 -1.49
CA ILE A 25 18.38 2.51 -1.19
C ILE A 25 17.02 2.38 -0.53
N VAL A 26 16.14 1.55 -1.09
CA VAL A 26 14.84 1.22 -0.49
C VAL A 26 14.91 -0.19 0.08
N HIS A 27 14.62 -0.33 1.37
CA HIS A 27 14.62 -1.61 2.07
C HIS A 27 13.21 -2.03 2.46
N VAL A 28 12.75 -3.18 1.99
CA VAL A 28 11.41 -3.73 2.29
C VAL A 28 11.53 -4.87 3.30
N VAL A 29 10.88 -4.74 4.45
CA VAL A 29 10.86 -5.75 5.51
C VAL A 29 9.60 -6.60 5.39
N GLY A 30 9.75 -7.88 5.03
CA GLY A 30 8.64 -8.81 4.81
C GLY A 30 8.29 -9.00 3.34
N THR A 31 7.93 -10.25 2.99
CA THR A 31 7.65 -10.71 1.62
C THR A 31 6.25 -11.34 1.52
N GLY A 32 5.29 -10.78 2.25
CA GLY A 32 3.89 -11.20 2.24
C GLY A 32 3.11 -10.60 1.07
N THR A 33 1.78 -10.55 1.21
CA THR A 33 0.82 -10.10 0.19
C THR A 33 1.12 -8.69 -0.36
N ILE A 34 1.63 -7.79 0.49
CA ILE A 34 2.03 -6.43 0.09
C ILE A 34 3.52 -6.38 -0.30
N GLY A 35 4.40 -6.97 0.51
CA GLY A 35 5.84 -6.83 0.34
C GLY A 35 6.36 -7.40 -0.99
N GLU A 36 5.91 -8.58 -1.40
CA GLU A 36 6.36 -9.20 -2.65
C GLU A 36 6.04 -8.35 -3.89
N PRO A 37 4.77 -7.93 -4.14
CA PRO A 37 4.47 -7.08 -5.29
C PRO A 37 5.08 -5.67 -5.17
N LEU A 38 5.27 -5.14 -3.96
CA LEU A 38 5.95 -3.86 -3.75
C LEU A 38 7.43 -3.94 -4.15
N ILE A 39 8.14 -5.00 -3.73
CA ILE A 39 9.53 -5.25 -4.15
C ILE A 39 9.61 -5.35 -5.67
N GLY A 40 8.69 -6.08 -6.29
CA GLY A 40 8.64 -6.21 -7.74
C GLY A 40 8.43 -4.87 -8.44
N LEU A 41 7.47 -4.07 -7.99
CA LEU A 41 7.18 -2.76 -8.58
C LEU A 41 8.34 -1.78 -8.41
N LEU A 42 8.98 -1.76 -7.23
CA LEU A 42 10.19 -0.97 -6.99
C LEU A 42 11.35 -1.39 -7.91
N CYS A 43 11.52 -2.68 -8.18
CA CYS A 43 12.56 -3.15 -9.10
C CYS A 43 12.24 -2.82 -10.56
N ASP A 44 10.98 -3.01 -10.99
CA ASP A 44 10.56 -2.80 -12.37
C ASP A 44 10.57 -1.30 -12.75
N ALA A 45 10.23 -0.41 -11.81
CA ALA A 45 10.23 1.03 -11.99
C ALA A 45 11.50 1.72 -11.46
N LYS A 46 12.54 0.97 -11.10
CA LYS A 46 13.72 1.45 -10.39
C LYS A 46 14.40 2.63 -11.08
N ASP A 47 14.57 2.55 -12.40
CA ASP A 47 15.29 3.57 -13.17
C ASP A 47 14.44 4.86 -13.28
N ASP A 48 13.14 4.75 -13.49
CA ASP A 48 12.23 5.90 -13.55
C ASP A 48 12.06 6.59 -12.19
N LEU A 49 12.05 5.82 -11.10
CA LEU A 49 12.03 6.30 -9.73
C LEU A 49 13.42 6.76 -9.24
N GLU A 50 14.46 6.59 -10.06
CA GLU A 50 15.86 6.88 -9.72
C GLU A 50 16.30 6.28 -8.38
N ILE A 51 15.89 5.02 -8.12
CA ILE A 51 16.33 4.22 -6.98
C ILE A 51 17.59 3.47 -7.35
N ASP A 52 18.65 3.57 -6.55
CA ASP A 52 19.93 2.91 -6.85
C ASP A 52 19.90 1.41 -6.50
N GLU A 53 19.23 1.05 -5.39
CA GLU A 53 19.17 -0.32 -4.90
C GLU A 53 17.85 -0.61 -4.20
N VAL A 54 17.28 -1.78 -4.49
CA VAL A 54 16.14 -2.35 -3.75
C VAL A 54 16.65 -3.55 -2.95
N THR A 55 16.45 -3.52 -1.63
CA THR A 55 16.80 -4.63 -0.74
C THR A 55 15.55 -5.14 -0.03
N PHE A 56 15.52 -6.40 0.34
CA PHE A 56 14.40 -6.94 1.10
C PHE A 56 14.85 -7.92 2.18
N TYR A 57 14.10 -7.95 3.28
CA TYR A 57 14.35 -8.86 4.39
C TYR A 57 13.42 -10.07 4.36
N LYS A 58 14.00 -11.24 4.55
CA LYS A 58 13.28 -12.51 4.77
C LYS A 58 13.90 -13.27 5.92
N HIS A 59 13.07 -13.63 6.92
CA HIS A 59 13.51 -14.37 8.10
C HIS A 59 13.64 -15.87 7.85
N SER A 60 12.64 -16.49 7.23
CA SER A 60 12.53 -17.95 7.18
C SER A 60 13.01 -18.51 5.83
N PRO A 61 14.08 -19.33 5.81
CA PRO A 61 14.52 -20.06 4.64
C PRO A 61 13.67 -21.32 4.46
N THR A 62 12.68 -21.27 3.57
CA THR A 62 11.80 -22.41 3.29
C THR A 62 11.82 -22.77 1.81
N LEU A 63 11.66 -24.06 1.47
CA LEU A 63 11.54 -24.52 0.09
C LEU A 63 10.31 -23.91 -0.60
N ILE A 64 9.22 -23.67 0.13
CA ILE A 64 7.99 -23.06 -0.39
C ILE A 64 8.25 -21.62 -0.85
N ASP A 65 9.01 -20.85 -0.06
CA ASP A 65 9.33 -19.46 -0.38
C ASP A 65 10.48 -19.29 -1.37
N ARG A 66 11.27 -20.37 -1.61
CA ARG A 66 12.44 -20.31 -2.48
C ARG A 66 12.17 -19.77 -3.89
N PRO A 67 11.12 -20.21 -4.63
CA PRO A 67 10.79 -19.65 -5.95
C PRO A 67 10.49 -18.15 -5.91
N LYS A 68 9.73 -17.71 -4.90
CA LYS A 68 9.38 -16.31 -4.69
C LYS A 68 10.63 -15.45 -4.43
N ILE A 69 11.52 -15.89 -3.52
CA ILE A 69 12.76 -15.18 -3.19
C ILE A 69 13.64 -15.06 -4.46
N LYS A 70 13.83 -16.17 -5.19
CA LYS A 70 14.58 -16.14 -6.45
C LYS A 70 13.95 -15.23 -7.50
N GLY A 71 12.61 -15.20 -7.58
CA GLY A 71 11.87 -14.29 -8.47
C GLY A 71 12.17 -12.82 -8.18
N MET A 72 12.17 -12.40 -6.91
CA MET A 72 12.53 -11.04 -6.52
C MET A 72 14.01 -10.73 -6.79
N MET A 73 14.93 -11.65 -6.49
CA MET A 73 16.35 -11.49 -6.77
C MET A 73 16.62 -11.38 -8.28
N ASN A 74 15.96 -12.18 -9.11
CA ASN A 74 16.09 -12.12 -10.58
C ASN A 74 15.59 -10.79 -11.17
N ARG A 75 14.73 -10.04 -10.46
CA ARG A 75 14.32 -8.67 -10.81
C ARG A 75 15.31 -7.61 -10.33
N GLY A 76 16.35 -8.00 -9.60
CA GLY A 76 17.40 -7.11 -9.13
C GLY A 76 17.31 -6.70 -7.65
N ALA A 77 16.37 -7.27 -6.87
CA ALA A 77 16.34 -7.03 -5.44
C ALA A 77 17.41 -7.87 -4.69
N ASN A 78 18.04 -7.28 -3.69
CA ASN A 78 19.06 -7.93 -2.88
C ASN A 78 18.49 -8.44 -1.57
N LEU A 79 18.71 -9.73 -1.27
CA LEU A 79 18.23 -10.36 -0.04
C LEU A 79 19.07 -9.96 1.17
N ALA A 80 18.39 -9.57 2.26
CA ALA A 80 18.94 -9.47 3.60
C ALA A 80 18.29 -10.51 4.53
N THR A 81 19.06 -11.04 5.47
CA THR A 81 18.57 -11.99 6.47
C THR A 81 19.37 -11.89 7.76
N ASN A 82 18.88 -12.56 8.83
CA ASN A 82 19.64 -12.66 10.07
C ASN A 82 20.92 -13.47 9.85
N LYS A 83 21.97 -13.10 10.54
CA LYS A 83 23.28 -13.75 10.47
C LYS A 83 23.23 -15.27 10.70
N ASP A 84 22.42 -15.71 11.66
CA ASP A 84 22.23 -17.12 11.99
C ASP A 84 21.47 -17.91 10.90
N LYS A 85 20.77 -17.23 9.97
CA LYS A 85 20.01 -17.84 8.87
C LYS A 85 20.77 -17.92 7.53
N VAL A 86 21.91 -17.26 7.41
CA VAL A 86 22.70 -17.22 6.17
C VAL A 86 23.03 -18.62 5.66
N LYS A 87 23.46 -19.53 6.56
CA LYS A 87 23.80 -20.91 6.20
C LYS A 87 22.61 -21.66 5.61
N GLU A 88 21.44 -21.57 6.25
CA GLU A 88 20.21 -22.23 5.83
C GLU A 88 19.75 -21.71 4.43
N PHE A 89 19.89 -20.39 4.17
CA PHE A 89 19.61 -19.84 2.85
C PHE A 89 20.58 -20.37 1.77
N LYS A 90 21.87 -20.49 2.09
CA LYS A 90 22.86 -21.05 1.16
C LYS A 90 22.59 -22.52 0.84
N GLU A 91 22.11 -23.30 1.79
CA GLU A 91 21.67 -24.69 1.58
C GLU A 91 20.48 -24.78 0.61
N LEU A 92 19.63 -23.73 0.54
CA LEU A 92 18.57 -23.60 -0.46
C LEU A 92 19.06 -23.08 -1.83
N GLY A 93 20.36 -22.83 -1.99
CA GLY A 93 20.95 -22.23 -3.19
C GLY A 93 20.56 -20.76 -3.37
N ILE A 94 20.46 -20.04 -2.26
CA ILE A 94 20.22 -18.59 -2.18
C ILE A 94 21.36 -17.97 -1.38
N ASP A 95 22.03 -16.97 -1.92
CA ASP A 95 23.11 -16.25 -1.22
C ASP A 95 22.63 -14.87 -0.79
N PRO A 96 22.34 -14.66 0.52
CA PRO A 96 21.98 -13.34 1.03
C PRO A 96 23.14 -12.37 0.89
N MET A 97 22.84 -11.14 0.44
CA MET A 97 23.87 -10.12 0.22
C MET A 97 24.20 -9.34 1.50
N TYR A 98 23.21 -9.18 2.39
CA TYR A 98 23.35 -8.37 3.60
C TYR A 98 22.84 -9.08 4.86
N GLU A 99 23.36 -8.66 6.00
CA GLU A 99 22.70 -8.91 7.29
C GLU A 99 21.54 -7.91 7.50
N ASP A 100 20.55 -8.26 8.33
CA ASP A 100 19.32 -7.50 8.55
C ASP A 100 19.58 -6.04 9.02
N GLU A 101 20.34 -5.85 10.10
CA GLU A 101 20.64 -4.51 10.61
C GLU A 101 21.55 -3.71 9.65
N GLU A 102 22.41 -4.38 8.89
CA GLU A 102 23.23 -3.72 7.87
C GLU A 102 22.34 -3.14 6.76
N ALA A 103 21.36 -3.92 6.28
CA ALA A 103 20.43 -3.46 5.25
C ALA A 103 19.62 -2.25 5.71
N ILE A 104 19.10 -2.26 6.96
CA ILE A 104 18.40 -1.12 7.55
C ILE A 104 19.31 0.11 7.64
N LYS A 105 20.54 -0.07 8.12
CA LYS A 105 21.52 1.02 8.29
C LYS A 105 21.91 1.68 6.99
N ARG A 106 21.90 0.94 5.87
CA ARG A 106 22.23 1.41 4.51
C ARG A 106 21.06 2.08 3.83
N ALA A 107 19.83 1.77 4.23
CA ALA A 107 18.63 2.24 3.57
C ALA A 107 18.44 3.76 3.69
N SER A 108 17.95 4.37 2.60
CA SER A 108 17.39 5.73 2.61
C SER A 108 15.95 5.72 3.11
N VAL A 109 15.16 4.69 2.73
CA VAL A 109 13.79 4.47 3.18
C VAL A 109 13.60 3.00 3.55
N VAL A 110 12.92 2.75 4.66
CA VAL A 110 12.54 1.40 5.10
C VAL A 110 11.02 1.27 5.05
N ILE A 111 10.53 0.19 4.41
CA ILE A 111 9.10 -0.10 4.30
C ILE A 111 8.82 -1.42 5.02
N ASP A 112 8.10 -1.34 6.13
CA ASP A 112 7.72 -2.50 6.92
C ASP A 112 6.37 -3.07 6.44
N CYS A 113 6.44 -4.26 5.85
CA CYS A 113 5.30 -5.04 5.36
C CYS A 113 5.06 -6.30 6.24
N THR A 114 5.47 -6.27 7.49
CA THR A 114 5.29 -7.39 8.42
C THR A 114 3.85 -7.48 8.94
N PRO A 115 3.46 -8.61 9.54
CA PRO A 115 2.13 -8.76 10.13
C PRO A 115 1.86 -7.74 11.24
N LYS A 116 0.58 -7.42 11.44
CA LYS A 116 0.09 -6.46 12.44
C LYS A 116 0.78 -6.60 13.80
N GLY A 117 1.25 -5.47 14.34
CA GLY A 117 1.94 -5.34 15.62
C GLY A 117 3.46 -5.57 15.52
N THR A 118 3.94 -6.24 14.48
CA THR A 118 5.38 -6.47 14.27
C THR A 118 6.08 -5.17 13.83
N GLY A 119 5.44 -4.34 13.01
CA GLY A 119 5.99 -3.05 12.59
C GLY A 119 6.27 -2.12 13.78
N LEU A 120 5.36 -2.06 14.75
CA LEU A 120 5.58 -1.30 16.00
C LEU A 120 6.75 -1.86 16.81
N MET A 121 6.86 -3.18 16.94
CA MET A 121 8.01 -3.81 17.60
C MET A 121 9.32 -3.50 16.87
N ASN A 122 9.34 -3.58 15.54
CA ASN A 122 10.50 -3.26 14.72
C ASN A 122 10.89 -1.79 14.85
N LYS A 123 9.91 -0.88 14.94
CA LYS A 123 10.16 0.54 15.20
C LYS A 123 10.99 0.73 16.46
N GLU A 124 10.54 0.17 17.59
CA GLU A 124 11.22 0.32 18.87
C GLU A 124 12.58 -0.40 18.90
N LYS A 125 12.64 -1.63 18.36
CA LYS A 125 13.84 -2.47 18.44
C LYS A 125 14.95 -2.04 17.48
N TYR A 126 14.58 -1.62 16.25
CA TYR A 126 15.51 -1.37 15.15
C TYR A 126 15.46 0.07 14.64
N TYR A 127 14.28 0.57 14.22
CA TYR A 127 14.22 1.79 13.42
C TYR A 127 14.62 3.04 14.20
N MET A 128 14.27 3.10 15.48
CA MET A 128 14.67 4.22 16.34
C MET A 128 16.18 4.38 16.47
N LYS A 129 16.96 3.28 16.34
CA LYS A 129 18.43 3.33 16.36
C LYS A 129 19.00 4.08 15.15
N TYR A 130 18.30 4.00 14.01
CA TYR A 130 18.78 4.52 12.72
C TYR A 130 18.04 5.77 12.23
N LYS A 131 17.18 6.38 13.07
CA LYS A 131 16.40 7.57 12.71
C LYS A 131 17.25 8.76 12.22
N ASN A 132 18.50 8.87 12.61
CA ASN A 132 19.41 9.94 12.18
C ASN A 132 20.09 9.64 10.82
N LYS A 133 19.89 8.45 10.24
CA LYS A 133 20.51 8.02 8.98
C LYS A 133 19.46 7.74 7.89
N VAL A 134 18.36 7.11 8.26
CA VAL A 134 17.28 6.77 7.36
C VAL A 134 16.34 7.96 7.21
N LYS A 135 16.02 8.37 5.98
CA LYS A 135 15.14 9.51 5.71
C LYS A 135 13.71 9.28 6.15
N GLY A 136 13.20 8.04 5.97
CA GLY A 136 11.84 7.71 6.30
C GLY A 136 11.60 6.22 6.59
N PHE A 137 10.60 5.97 7.43
CA PHE A 137 10.11 4.64 7.78
C PHE A 137 8.62 4.55 7.51
N LEU A 138 8.21 3.53 6.77
CA LEU A 138 6.81 3.26 6.45
C LEU A 138 6.38 1.96 7.11
N ALA A 139 5.14 1.87 7.59
CA ALA A 139 4.52 0.60 7.97
C ALA A 139 3.17 0.44 7.31
N GLN A 140 2.80 -0.80 6.97
CA GLN A 140 1.61 -1.15 6.21
C GLN A 140 0.44 -1.60 7.09
N GLY A 141 -0.78 -1.29 6.65
CA GLY A 141 -1.98 -1.92 7.16
C GLY A 141 -2.50 -1.35 8.48
N SER A 142 -2.56 -2.15 9.54
CA SER A 142 -3.18 -1.77 10.82
C SER A 142 -2.14 -1.50 11.92
N GLU A 143 -1.12 -0.71 11.61
CA GLU A 143 -0.03 -0.32 12.53
C GLU A 143 -0.31 1.05 13.19
N PHE A 144 -1.52 1.21 13.74
CA PHE A 144 -1.90 2.45 14.43
C PHE A 144 -0.88 2.83 15.52
N GLY A 145 -0.39 4.09 15.48
CA GLY A 145 0.66 4.57 16.38
C GLY A 145 2.09 4.43 15.82
N PHE A 146 2.28 3.77 14.67
CA PHE A 146 3.60 3.72 14.03
C PHE A 146 4.09 5.12 13.59
N GLY A 147 3.22 5.90 13.01
CA GLY A 147 3.52 7.24 12.52
C GLY A 147 2.26 7.97 12.06
N LYS A 148 2.43 9.06 11.34
CA LYS A 148 1.32 9.81 10.76
C LYS A 148 0.63 8.94 9.69
N MET A 149 -0.68 8.82 9.76
CA MET A 149 -1.47 8.07 8.79
C MET A 149 -1.42 8.74 7.43
N TYR A 150 -1.32 7.92 6.37
CA TYR A 150 -1.20 8.42 5.00
C TYR A 150 -1.94 7.56 3.99
N ALA A 151 -2.60 8.23 3.07
CA ALA A 151 -3.16 7.69 1.85
C ALA A 151 -3.00 8.73 0.73
N VAL A 152 -2.36 8.34 -0.38
CA VAL A 152 -2.12 9.22 -1.53
C VAL A 152 -3.43 9.78 -2.08
N GLY A 153 -3.44 11.06 -2.43
CA GLY A 153 -4.61 11.77 -2.93
C GLY A 153 -5.64 12.14 -1.86
N ILE A 154 -5.44 11.69 -0.61
CA ILE A 154 -6.36 12.01 0.50
C ILE A 154 -5.77 13.11 1.38
N ASN A 155 -4.58 12.91 1.93
CA ASN A 155 -3.98 13.81 2.90
C ASN A 155 -2.51 14.14 2.60
N ASP A 156 -2.12 14.22 1.34
CA ASP A 156 -0.77 14.53 0.90
C ASP A 156 -0.21 15.81 1.54
N GLU A 157 -1.05 16.82 1.69
CA GLU A 157 -0.71 18.10 2.31
C GLU A 157 -0.46 18.05 3.82
N ALA A 158 -0.91 16.98 4.49
CA ALA A 158 -0.66 16.78 5.91
C ALA A 158 0.74 16.22 6.18
N ILE A 159 1.39 15.62 5.18
CA ILE A 159 2.72 15.05 5.30
C ILE A 159 3.77 16.15 5.12
N THR A 160 4.60 16.31 6.12
CA THR A 160 5.66 17.33 6.16
C THR A 160 7.05 16.68 6.24
N PRO A 161 8.14 17.39 5.92
CA PRO A 161 9.50 16.86 6.08
C PRO A 161 9.88 16.41 7.50
N LYS A 162 9.08 16.78 8.51
CA LYS A 162 9.27 16.35 9.90
C LYS A 162 8.68 14.97 10.20
N ASP A 163 7.81 14.48 9.33
CA ASP A 163 7.07 13.21 9.52
C ASP A 163 7.91 12.04 9.02
N GLN A 164 8.90 11.62 9.80
CA GLN A 164 9.82 10.54 9.45
C GLN A 164 9.19 9.14 9.53
N PHE A 165 8.16 8.95 10.35
CA PHE A 165 7.41 7.71 10.48
C PHE A 165 6.02 7.89 9.89
N ILE A 166 5.68 7.06 8.91
CA ILE A 166 4.40 7.11 8.19
C ILE A 166 3.70 5.76 8.28
N HIS A 167 2.43 5.80 8.62
CA HIS A 167 1.54 4.64 8.61
C HIS A 167 0.70 4.66 7.32
N ILE A 168 1.01 3.79 6.37
CA ILE A 168 0.19 3.57 5.17
C ILE A 168 -1.07 2.81 5.60
N VAL A 169 -2.23 3.42 5.43
CA VAL A 169 -3.49 2.84 5.89
C VAL A 169 -3.90 1.59 5.12
N SER A 170 -4.87 0.83 5.63
CA SER A 170 -5.30 -0.42 4.98
C SER A 170 -6.03 -0.17 3.64
N CYS A 171 -6.10 -1.19 2.80
CA CYS A 171 -6.75 -1.10 1.48
C CYS A 171 -8.23 -0.67 1.56
N ASN A 172 -8.99 -1.14 2.55
CA ASN A 172 -10.37 -0.69 2.76
C ASN A 172 -10.45 0.74 3.27
N THR A 173 -9.49 1.18 4.08
CA THR A 173 -9.40 2.57 4.55
C THR A 173 -9.14 3.52 3.38
N HIS A 174 -8.23 3.16 2.45
CA HIS A 174 -8.04 3.90 1.19
C HIS A 174 -9.32 4.03 0.39
N ASN A 175 -10.01 2.90 0.18
CA ASN A 175 -11.25 2.86 -0.59
C ASN A 175 -12.33 3.77 0.03
N ILE A 176 -12.63 3.62 1.31
CA ILE A 176 -13.61 4.46 2.00
C ILE A 176 -13.20 5.94 1.94
N ALA A 177 -11.92 6.23 2.17
CA ALA A 177 -11.41 7.59 2.17
C ALA A 177 -11.57 8.26 0.80
N VAL A 178 -11.26 7.58 -0.31
CA VAL A 178 -11.39 8.17 -1.65
C VAL A 178 -12.86 8.37 -2.06
N ILE A 179 -13.78 7.50 -1.63
CA ILE A 179 -15.23 7.69 -1.85
C ILE A 179 -15.70 8.99 -1.15
N ILE A 180 -15.33 9.18 0.11
CA ILE A 180 -15.64 10.40 0.86
C ILE A 180 -14.98 11.62 0.19
N LYS A 181 -13.70 11.53 -0.19
CA LYS A 181 -12.98 12.62 -0.85
C LYS A 181 -13.70 13.07 -2.12
N THR A 182 -14.06 12.10 -2.97
CA THR A 182 -14.66 12.36 -4.29
C THR A 182 -16.05 13.00 -4.19
N LEU A 183 -16.89 12.50 -3.29
CA LEU A 183 -18.28 12.94 -3.21
C LEU A 183 -18.51 14.09 -2.23
N ALA A 184 -17.75 14.17 -1.16
CA ALA A 184 -18.09 15.00 -0.02
C ALA A 184 -17.07 16.07 0.37
N ILE A 185 -15.81 15.99 -0.09
CA ILE A 185 -14.79 16.97 0.30
C ILE A 185 -14.51 17.92 -0.87
N GLU A 186 -14.77 19.21 -0.65
CA GLU A 186 -14.48 20.26 -1.65
C GLU A 186 -13.66 21.37 -0.99
N LYS A 187 -12.50 21.71 -1.54
CA LYS A 187 -11.62 22.79 -1.03
C LYS A 187 -11.46 22.75 0.51
N LYS A 188 -11.25 21.54 1.06
CA LYS A 188 -11.14 21.23 2.50
C LYS A 188 -12.44 21.35 3.31
N LYS A 189 -13.55 21.71 2.68
CA LYS A 189 -14.87 21.71 3.33
C LYS A 189 -15.48 20.32 3.26
N ASN A 190 -15.93 19.81 4.39
CA ASN A 190 -16.70 18.58 4.51
C ASN A 190 -18.19 18.84 4.28
N HIS A 191 -18.77 18.22 3.26
CA HIS A 191 -20.19 18.25 2.92
C HIS A 191 -20.93 16.97 3.36
N MET A 192 -20.23 16.00 3.97
CA MET A 192 -20.84 14.77 4.46
C MET A 192 -21.50 15.02 5.83
N LYS A 193 -22.80 14.84 5.90
CA LYS A 193 -23.56 14.81 7.17
C LYS A 193 -23.40 13.47 7.88
N GLU A 194 -23.44 12.38 7.09
CA GLU A 194 -23.31 11.01 7.57
C GLU A 194 -22.75 10.12 6.46
N GLY A 195 -21.84 9.20 6.81
CA GLY A 195 -21.33 8.17 5.91
C GLY A 195 -21.44 6.80 6.56
N ARG A 196 -22.05 5.84 5.85
CA ARG A 196 -22.18 4.45 6.28
C ARG A 196 -21.55 3.51 5.27
N PHE A 197 -20.79 2.55 5.77
CA PHE A 197 -20.05 1.61 4.94
C PHE A 197 -20.20 0.18 5.43
N LEU A 198 -20.51 -0.73 4.50
CA LEU A 198 -20.48 -2.16 4.77
C LEU A 198 -19.32 -2.81 4.01
N CYS A 199 -18.29 -3.24 4.72
CA CYS A 199 -17.15 -3.94 4.16
C CYS A 199 -17.43 -5.45 4.06
N ILE A 200 -17.72 -5.93 2.87
CA ILE A 200 -17.86 -7.36 2.55
C ILE A 200 -16.46 -7.88 2.25
N ARG A 201 -15.87 -8.54 3.24
CA ARG A 201 -14.47 -8.96 3.18
C ARG A 201 -14.33 -10.37 2.63
N ARG A 202 -13.35 -10.56 1.76
CA ARG A 202 -12.93 -11.91 1.35
C ARG A 202 -12.46 -12.76 2.55
N ALA A 203 -12.41 -14.06 2.38
CA ALA A 203 -12.05 -15.03 3.42
C ALA A 203 -10.62 -14.82 3.92
N ASN A 204 -9.65 -14.78 3.00
CA ASN A 204 -8.23 -14.59 3.27
C ASN A 204 -7.58 -13.71 2.22
N ASP A 205 -6.36 -13.26 2.47
CA ASP A 205 -5.51 -12.72 1.42
C ASP A 205 -5.12 -13.84 0.44
N ILE A 206 -4.94 -13.52 -0.85
CA ILE A 206 -4.70 -14.52 -1.91
C ILE A 206 -3.48 -15.40 -1.61
N SER A 207 -2.47 -14.86 -0.96
CA SER A 207 -1.25 -15.59 -0.58
C SER A 207 -1.38 -16.40 0.73
N GLN A 208 -2.57 -16.47 1.32
CA GLN A 208 -2.80 -17.14 2.61
C GLN A 208 -3.74 -18.33 2.47
N GLU A 209 -3.37 -19.46 3.06
CA GLU A 209 -4.17 -20.71 3.09
C GLU A 209 -4.93 -20.91 4.40
N LYS A 210 -4.90 -19.94 5.32
CA LYS A 210 -5.46 -20.09 6.66
C LYS A 210 -6.93 -19.71 6.71
N SER A 211 -7.70 -20.47 7.48
CA SER A 211 -9.12 -20.26 7.80
C SER A 211 -10.10 -20.53 6.64
N PHE A 212 -10.66 -21.72 6.69
CA PHE A 212 -11.89 -22.03 5.99
C PHE A 212 -13.08 -21.29 6.63
N ILE A 213 -13.87 -20.60 5.82
CA ILE A 213 -15.07 -19.88 6.24
C ILE A 213 -16.26 -20.55 5.56
N PRO A 214 -17.03 -21.39 6.27
CA PRO A 214 -18.15 -22.13 5.68
C PRO A 214 -19.35 -21.24 5.36
N SER A 215 -19.52 -20.13 6.09
CA SER A 215 -20.66 -19.20 5.98
C SER A 215 -20.23 -17.77 6.30
N PRO A 216 -21.02 -16.75 5.93
CA PRO A 216 -20.71 -15.37 6.28
C PRO A 216 -20.56 -15.16 7.80
N GLU A 217 -19.50 -14.47 8.20
CA GLU A 217 -19.23 -14.10 9.59
C GLU A 217 -19.33 -12.59 9.76
N VAL A 218 -20.21 -12.11 10.64
CA VAL A 218 -20.34 -10.67 10.93
C VAL A 218 -19.26 -10.20 11.89
N GLY A 219 -18.68 -9.04 11.57
CA GLY A 219 -17.70 -8.37 12.43
C GLY A 219 -18.34 -7.71 13.65
N LYS A 220 -17.69 -7.81 14.82
CA LYS A 220 -18.12 -7.08 16.01
C LYS A 220 -17.83 -5.58 15.87
N HIS A 221 -18.77 -4.74 16.28
CA HIS A 221 -18.54 -3.31 16.46
C HIS A 221 -17.75 -3.11 17.77
N LYS A 222 -16.47 -2.77 17.63
CA LYS A 222 -15.58 -2.56 18.78
C LYS A 222 -15.58 -1.11 19.26
N ASP A 223 -15.98 -0.19 18.41
CA ASP A 223 -16.17 1.22 18.71
C ASP A 223 -17.67 1.53 18.65
N GLU A 224 -18.22 2.12 19.71
CA GLU A 224 -19.66 2.42 19.82
C GLU A 224 -20.12 3.48 18.82
N LYS A 225 -19.25 4.42 18.43
CA LYS A 225 -19.57 5.52 17.53
C LYS A 225 -19.29 5.21 16.07
N MET A 226 -18.23 4.44 15.80
CA MET A 226 -17.71 4.23 14.45
C MET A 226 -17.82 2.76 13.98
N GLY A 227 -18.15 1.81 14.86
CA GLY A 227 -18.35 0.40 14.53
C GLY A 227 -17.05 -0.37 14.37
N THR A 228 -16.57 -0.58 13.15
CA THR A 228 -15.33 -1.31 12.89
C THR A 228 -14.12 -0.40 12.74
N HIS A 229 -12.91 -0.98 12.82
CA HIS A 229 -11.66 -0.23 12.67
C HIS A 229 -11.55 0.53 11.34
N HIS A 230 -12.27 0.13 10.29
CA HIS A 230 -12.21 0.83 9.00
C HIS A 230 -12.69 2.27 9.10
N ALA A 231 -13.83 2.53 9.77
CA ALA A 231 -14.30 3.90 10.01
C ALA A 231 -13.40 4.65 11.00
N VAL A 232 -12.88 3.97 12.04
CA VAL A 232 -11.92 4.56 12.98
C VAL A 232 -10.67 5.05 12.25
N ASP A 233 -10.08 4.21 11.40
CA ASP A 233 -8.87 4.56 10.63
C ASP A 233 -9.16 5.72 9.65
N VAL A 234 -10.30 5.70 8.95
CA VAL A 234 -10.72 6.80 8.06
C VAL A 234 -10.90 8.10 8.84
N TYR A 235 -11.56 8.06 9.99
CA TYR A 235 -11.72 9.22 10.85
C TYR A 235 -10.38 9.83 11.24
N HIS A 236 -9.43 9.00 11.72
CA HIS A 236 -8.10 9.48 12.10
C HIS A 236 -7.29 9.98 10.90
N LEU A 237 -7.43 9.36 9.73
CA LEU A 237 -6.80 9.84 8.49
C LEU A 237 -7.26 11.28 8.16
N TYR A 238 -8.58 11.54 8.18
CA TYR A 238 -9.12 12.89 7.92
C TYR A 238 -8.84 13.89 9.05
N LYS A 239 -8.66 13.43 10.29
CA LYS A 239 -8.21 14.29 11.38
C LYS A 239 -6.81 14.86 11.15
N THR A 240 -5.95 14.23 10.34
CA THR A 240 -4.67 14.82 9.93
C THR A 240 -4.83 16.11 9.12
N LEU A 241 -5.98 16.29 8.49
CA LEU A 241 -6.41 17.49 7.74
C LEU A 241 -7.24 18.47 8.57
N GLY A 242 -7.51 18.16 9.85
CA GLY A 242 -8.42 18.92 10.70
C GLY A 242 -9.91 18.72 10.36
N ILE A 243 -10.25 17.70 9.57
CA ILE A 243 -11.64 17.41 9.15
C ILE A 243 -12.25 16.39 10.10
N ASP A 244 -13.41 16.74 10.66
CA ASP A 244 -14.24 15.82 11.42
C ASP A 244 -15.21 15.09 10.49
N LEU A 245 -15.36 13.78 10.70
CA LEU A 245 -16.27 12.94 9.94
C LEU A 245 -17.29 12.27 10.86
N ASN A 246 -18.55 12.27 10.44
CA ASN A 246 -19.58 11.39 10.98
C ASN A 246 -19.62 10.12 10.11
N VAL A 247 -18.81 9.14 10.45
CA VAL A 247 -18.61 7.91 9.65
C VAL A 247 -18.81 6.67 10.51
N PHE A 248 -19.49 5.68 9.95
CA PHE A 248 -19.73 4.39 10.59
C PHE A 248 -19.45 3.26 9.60
N SER A 249 -18.83 2.18 10.05
CA SER A 249 -18.65 1.00 9.25
C SER A 249 -19.05 -0.28 9.97
N SER A 250 -19.64 -1.19 9.19
CA SER A 250 -19.82 -2.60 9.54
C SER A 250 -18.98 -3.47 8.64
N ALA A 251 -18.76 -4.70 9.02
CA ALA A 251 -18.04 -5.65 8.19
C ALA A 251 -18.62 -7.04 8.32
N LEU A 252 -18.59 -7.78 7.22
CA LEU A 252 -18.80 -9.21 7.23
C LEU A 252 -17.72 -9.89 6.38
N LYS A 253 -17.38 -11.11 6.74
CA LYS A 253 -16.43 -11.96 6.03
C LYS A 253 -17.19 -13.03 5.29
N VAL A 254 -16.85 -13.24 4.02
CA VAL A 254 -17.51 -14.24 3.17
C VAL A 254 -16.52 -15.29 2.68
N ASN A 255 -17.01 -16.40 2.15
CA ASN A 255 -16.21 -17.55 1.72
C ASN A 255 -15.58 -17.40 0.32
N THR A 256 -15.47 -16.17 -0.19
CA THR A 256 -14.81 -15.88 -1.47
C THR A 256 -13.42 -15.32 -1.26
N GLN A 257 -12.54 -15.44 -2.28
CA GLN A 257 -11.12 -15.07 -2.18
C GLN A 257 -10.73 -13.86 -3.04
N TYR A 258 -11.63 -13.38 -3.90
CA TYR A 258 -11.27 -12.28 -4.81
C TYR A 258 -11.19 -10.93 -4.08
N MET A 259 -11.80 -9.88 -4.57
CA MET A 259 -11.67 -8.54 -4.00
C MET A 259 -12.64 -8.34 -2.82
N HIS A 260 -12.31 -7.44 -1.91
CA HIS A 260 -13.32 -6.90 -1.00
C HIS A 260 -14.34 -6.11 -1.80
N CYS A 261 -15.62 -6.19 -1.38
CA CYS A 261 -16.68 -5.35 -1.88
C CYS A 261 -17.13 -4.42 -0.77
N ILE A 262 -17.33 -3.14 -1.08
CA ILE A 262 -17.85 -2.16 -0.11
C ILE A 262 -19.16 -1.59 -0.67
N TRP A 263 -20.21 -1.67 0.12
CA TRP A 263 -21.38 -0.84 -0.04
C TRP A 263 -21.17 0.45 0.73
N PHE A 264 -21.51 1.58 0.12
CA PHE A 264 -21.43 2.88 0.74
C PHE A 264 -22.75 3.64 0.62
N ASP A 265 -23.03 4.49 1.63
CA ASP A 265 -24.14 5.41 1.69
C ASP A 265 -23.65 6.71 2.33
N LEU A 266 -23.74 7.82 1.58
CA LEU A 266 -23.33 9.15 2.03
C LEU A 266 -24.50 10.13 1.95
N LYS A 267 -24.88 10.70 3.10
CA LYS A 267 -25.77 11.85 3.19
C LYS A 267 -24.96 13.13 3.16
N LEU A 268 -25.33 14.04 2.25
CA LEU A 268 -24.64 15.30 2.02
C LEU A 268 -25.50 16.49 2.49
N ASP A 269 -24.85 17.62 2.79
CA ASP A 269 -25.51 18.90 3.07
C ASP A 269 -25.80 19.71 1.80
N LYS A 270 -25.47 19.15 0.64
CA LYS A 270 -25.66 19.74 -0.68
C LYS A 270 -26.33 18.77 -1.65
N LYS A 271 -26.89 19.31 -2.74
CA LYS A 271 -27.45 18.47 -3.80
C LYS A 271 -26.36 17.70 -4.53
N MET A 272 -26.66 16.47 -4.84
CA MET A 272 -25.81 15.55 -5.62
C MET A 272 -26.71 14.62 -6.43
N LYS A 273 -26.92 14.94 -7.70
CA LYS A 273 -27.63 14.06 -8.64
C LYS A 273 -26.75 12.88 -9.04
N LYS A 274 -27.39 11.81 -9.49
CA LYS A 274 -26.69 10.59 -9.93
C LYS A 274 -25.60 10.86 -10.97
N GLU A 275 -25.94 11.66 -11.98
CA GLU A 275 -25.01 12.02 -13.07
C GLU A 275 -23.80 12.79 -12.57
N GLU A 276 -24.01 13.69 -11.60
CA GLU A 276 -22.92 14.44 -10.95
C GLU A 276 -22.02 13.51 -10.12
N ALA A 277 -22.62 12.59 -9.37
CA ALA A 277 -21.83 11.60 -8.59
C ALA A 277 -20.98 10.71 -9.50
N ILE A 278 -21.56 10.22 -10.60
CA ILE A 278 -20.81 9.42 -11.60
C ILE A 278 -19.68 10.25 -12.21
N LYS A 279 -20.00 11.49 -12.63
CA LYS A 279 -18.99 12.38 -13.21
C LYS A 279 -17.81 12.60 -12.26
N ARG A 280 -18.07 12.82 -10.96
CA ARG A 280 -16.99 12.99 -9.95
C ARG A 280 -16.10 11.77 -9.80
N PHE A 281 -16.67 10.58 -9.90
CA PHE A 281 -15.87 9.35 -9.91
C PHE A 281 -15.01 9.23 -11.16
N VAL A 282 -15.57 9.52 -12.33
CA VAL A 282 -14.83 9.48 -13.61
C VAL A 282 -13.73 10.54 -13.68
N ASP A 283 -13.98 11.73 -13.13
CA ASP A 283 -13.01 12.84 -13.11
C ASP A 283 -11.86 12.64 -12.09
N ASN A 284 -11.99 11.70 -11.14
CA ASN A 284 -10.97 11.47 -10.15
C ASN A 284 -9.91 10.49 -10.65
N PRO A 285 -8.66 10.93 -10.89
CA PRO A 285 -7.60 10.09 -11.48
C PRO A 285 -7.15 8.91 -10.61
N LEU A 286 -7.59 8.84 -9.35
CA LEU A 286 -7.31 7.75 -8.42
C LEU A 286 -8.49 6.78 -8.25
N VAL A 287 -9.53 6.93 -9.06
CA VAL A 287 -10.76 6.12 -9.03
C VAL A 287 -10.95 5.46 -10.38
N ALA A 288 -10.90 4.14 -10.41
CA ALA A 288 -11.38 3.39 -11.56
C ALA A 288 -12.90 3.21 -11.49
N VAL A 289 -13.55 3.20 -12.66
CA VAL A 289 -14.98 2.89 -12.77
C VAL A 289 -15.18 1.60 -13.54
N THR A 290 -16.31 0.91 -13.32
CA THR A 290 -16.61 -0.33 -14.04
C THR A 290 -18.11 -0.52 -14.26
N HIS A 291 -18.46 -1.17 -15.37
CA HIS A 291 -19.80 -1.72 -15.62
C HIS A 291 -19.90 -3.21 -15.25
N LYS A 292 -18.78 -3.84 -14.87
CA LYS A 292 -18.75 -5.20 -14.37
C LYS A 292 -19.31 -5.26 -12.93
N THR A 293 -20.26 -6.16 -12.69
CA THR A 293 -20.90 -6.32 -11.38
C THR A 293 -20.29 -7.47 -10.55
N SER A 294 -19.37 -8.23 -11.14
CA SER A 294 -18.70 -9.34 -10.48
C SER A 294 -17.26 -9.02 -10.11
N ALA A 295 -16.89 -9.22 -8.86
CA ALA A 295 -15.52 -9.11 -8.39
C ALA A 295 -14.54 -10.03 -9.15
N ASN A 296 -15.03 -11.18 -9.62
CA ASN A 296 -14.25 -12.12 -10.45
C ASN A 296 -13.82 -11.49 -11.77
N LEU A 297 -14.70 -10.76 -12.44
CA LEU A 297 -14.39 -10.10 -13.72
C LEU A 297 -13.40 -8.94 -13.53
N VAL A 298 -13.58 -8.15 -12.47
CA VAL A 298 -12.66 -7.06 -12.12
C VAL A 298 -11.29 -7.61 -11.73
N PHE A 299 -11.25 -8.68 -10.93
CA PHE A 299 -10.01 -9.35 -10.56
C PHE A 299 -9.28 -9.93 -11.78
N SER A 300 -10.02 -10.58 -12.71
CA SER A 300 -9.44 -11.09 -13.96
C SER A 300 -8.84 -9.98 -14.81
N PHE A 301 -9.53 -8.83 -14.92
CA PHE A 301 -9.00 -7.67 -15.62
C PHE A 301 -7.70 -7.16 -14.97
N GLY A 302 -7.68 -7.02 -13.64
CA GLY A 302 -6.47 -6.62 -12.90
C GLY A 302 -5.31 -7.60 -13.06
N ARG A 303 -5.59 -8.92 -13.17
CA ARG A 303 -4.57 -9.94 -13.47
C ARG A 303 -3.88 -9.67 -14.81
N ASP A 304 -4.65 -9.27 -15.82
CA ASP A 304 -4.15 -9.17 -17.19
C ASP A 304 -3.58 -7.78 -17.51
N HIS A 305 -4.02 -6.73 -16.81
CA HIS A 305 -3.67 -5.33 -17.11
C HIS A 305 -2.99 -4.58 -15.96
N GLY A 306 -3.06 -5.09 -14.74
CA GLY A 306 -2.45 -4.50 -13.56
C GLY A 306 -1.04 -5.00 -13.29
N HIS A 307 -0.35 -4.35 -12.38
CA HIS A 307 0.99 -4.79 -11.95
C HIS A 307 0.88 -5.97 -10.98
N TYR A 308 1.44 -7.13 -11.32
CA TYR A 308 1.26 -8.39 -10.57
C TYR A 308 -0.22 -8.69 -10.24
N GLY A 309 -1.11 -8.35 -11.16
CA GLY A 309 -2.55 -8.50 -10.94
C GLY A 309 -3.17 -7.44 -10.03
N ARG A 310 -2.47 -6.36 -9.70
CA ARG A 310 -2.97 -5.25 -8.88
C ARG A 310 -3.29 -4.03 -9.74
N ILE A 311 -4.47 -3.48 -9.51
CA ILE A 311 -4.91 -2.17 -9.97
C ILE A 311 -4.45 -1.17 -8.91
N LEU A 312 -3.75 -0.11 -9.27
CA LEU A 312 -3.18 0.83 -8.30
C LEU A 312 -4.18 1.90 -7.82
N ASP A 313 -5.32 2.02 -8.48
CA ASP A 313 -6.39 2.94 -8.08
C ASP A 313 -6.83 2.70 -6.62
N GLN A 314 -7.39 3.73 -6.00
CA GLN A 314 -7.84 3.65 -4.61
C GLN A 314 -9.12 2.79 -4.47
N THR A 315 -9.96 2.79 -5.50
CA THR A 315 -11.22 2.04 -5.56
C THR A 315 -11.61 1.74 -7.01
N VAL A 316 -12.47 0.74 -7.22
CA VAL A 316 -13.15 0.46 -8.49
C VAL A 316 -14.65 0.60 -8.26
N VAL A 317 -15.25 1.69 -8.74
CA VAL A 317 -16.67 2.00 -8.52
C VAL A 317 -17.56 1.32 -9.55
N VAL A 318 -18.60 0.62 -9.09
CA VAL A 318 -19.54 -0.11 -9.94
C VAL A 318 -20.67 0.82 -10.40
N ILE A 319 -20.50 1.45 -11.55
CA ILE A 319 -21.40 2.51 -12.10
C ILE A 319 -22.88 2.12 -12.12
N PRO A 320 -23.28 0.90 -12.55
CA PRO A 320 -24.70 0.51 -12.57
C PRO A 320 -25.38 0.50 -11.20
N THR A 321 -24.62 0.54 -10.11
CA THR A 321 -25.15 0.52 -8.74
C THR A 321 -25.27 1.90 -8.11
N ILE A 322 -24.76 2.94 -8.77
CA ILE A 322 -24.84 4.31 -8.25
C ILE A 322 -26.28 4.80 -8.31
N HIS A 323 -26.78 5.23 -7.18
CA HIS A 323 -28.12 5.80 -7.05
C HIS A 323 -28.15 6.97 -6.08
N THR A 324 -29.14 7.84 -6.22
CA THR A 324 -29.34 8.99 -5.33
C THR A 324 -30.79 9.05 -4.83
N ILE A 325 -30.95 9.39 -3.55
CA ILE A 325 -32.24 9.65 -2.92
C ILE A 325 -32.30 11.14 -2.53
N ASN A 326 -33.43 11.79 -2.80
CA ASN A 326 -33.65 13.20 -2.48
C ASN A 326 -32.55 14.16 -2.96
N ASP A 327 -31.84 13.81 -4.01
CA ASP A 327 -30.70 14.56 -4.55
C ASP A 327 -29.59 14.91 -3.53
N ASN A 328 -29.49 14.20 -2.41
CA ASN A 328 -28.46 14.47 -1.39
C ASN A 328 -27.96 13.24 -0.64
N GLU A 329 -28.50 12.07 -0.95
CA GLU A 329 -28.03 10.80 -0.40
C GLU A 329 -27.56 9.92 -1.57
N VAL A 330 -26.26 9.56 -1.57
CA VAL A 330 -25.61 8.83 -2.65
C VAL A 330 -25.15 7.49 -2.12
N PHE A 331 -25.53 6.42 -2.79
CA PHE A 331 -25.10 5.08 -2.43
C PHE A 331 -24.75 4.22 -3.66
N GLY A 332 -23.99 3.17 -3.41
CA GLY A 332 -23.56 2.25 -4.44
C GLY A 332 -22.59 1.20 -3.91
N PHE A 333 -22.03 0.45 -4.84
CA PHE A 333 -20.99 -0.54 -4.55
C PHE A 333 -19.68 -0.19 -5.23
N CYS A 334 -18.59 -0.59 -4.59
CA CYS A 334 -17.26 -0.53 -5.18
C CYS A 334 -16.44 -1.76 -4.74
N PHE A 335 -15.43 -2.08 -5.54
CA PHE A 335 -14.45 -3.12 -5.20
C PHE A 335 -13.17 -2.47 -4.70
N THR A 336 -12.55 -3.05 -3.67
CA THR A 336 -11.24 -2.61 -3.21
C THR A 336 -10.17 -3.30 -4.04
N PRO A 337 -9.36 -2.54 -4.81
CA PRO A 337 -8.21 -3.10 -5.51
C PRO A 337 -7.27 -3.71 -4.48
N GLN A 338 -7.05 -5.01 -4.60
CA GLN A 338 -6.30 -5.73 -3.62
C GLN A 338 -4.85 -5.30 -3.61
N ASP A 339 -4.43 -4.69 -2.50
CA ASP A 339 -3.11 -4.18 -2.17
C ASP A 339 -2.58 -3.06 -3.11
N GLY A 340 -3.15 -2.88 -4.31
CA GLY A 340 -2.69 -1.90 -5.29
C GLY A 340 -2.66 -0.47 -4.75
N ASN A 341 -3.73 -0.04 -4.08
CA ASN A 341 -3.81 1.28 -3.46
C ASN A 341 -2.74 1.48 -2.36
N SER A 342 -2.44 0.44 -1.58
CA SER A 342 -1.36 0.48 -0.57
C SER A 342 0.02 0.52 -1.23
N LEU A 343 0.22 -0.17 -2.38
CA LEU A 343 1.46 -0.09 -3.15
C LEU A 343 1.70 1.34 -3.65
N LEU A 344 0.69 1.97 -4.25
CA LEU A 344 0.77 3.34 -4.74
C LEU A 344 1.14 4.31 -3.62
N SER A 345 0.44 4.24 -2.47
CA SER A 345 0.75 5.10 -1.31
C SER A 345 2.15 4.87 -0.75
N SER A 346 2.64 3.62 -0.78
CA SER A 346 3.99 3.28 -0.29
C SER A 346 5.07 3.87 -1.18
N ILE A 347 4.92 3.74 -2.51
CA ILE A 347 5.88 4.31 -3.45
C ILE A 347 5.82 5.84 -3.40
N THR A 348 4.62 6.44 -3.35
CA THR A 348 4.47 7.89 -3.21
C THR A 348 5.16 8.42 -1.95
N ALA A 349 4.95 7.77 -0.80
CA ALA A 349 5.62 8.18 0.43
C ALA A 349 7.14 7.96 0.36
N THR A 350 7.61 6.90 -0.30
CA THR A 350 9.04 6.65 -0.54
C THR A 350 9.65 7.76 -1.37
N GLU A 351 9.04 8.11 -2.49
CA GLU A 351 9.53 9.16 -3.38
C GLU A 351 9.51 10.55 -2.71
N ARG A 352 8.53 10.83 -1.86
CA ARG A 352 8.52 12.07 -1.05
C ARG A 352 9.70 12.16 -0.11
N PHE A 353 10.21 11.06 0.43
CA PHE A 353 11.43 11.04 1.24
C PHE A 353 12.69 11.16 0.40
N LEU A 354 12.71 10.55 -0.76
CA LEU A 354 13.89 10.57 -1.65
C LEU A 354 14.02 11.89 -2.41
N TYR A 355 12.87 12.41 -2.91
CA TYR A 355 12.77 13.54 -3.83
C TYR A 355 11.60 14.47 -3.47
N PRO A 356 11.66 15.17 -2.33
CA PRO A 356 10.52 15.95 -1.82
C PRO A 356 9.99 17.01 -2.80
N ASP A 357 10.85 17.56 -3.65
CA ASP A 357 10.49 18.63 -4.59
C ASP A 357 10.08 18.13 -5.99
N SER A 358 10.27 16.84 -6.30
CA SER A 358 10.05 16.30 -7.65
C SER A 358 9.40 14.90 -7.68
N TYR A 359 8.90 14.41 -6.54
CA TYR A 359 8.31 13.07 -6.43
C TYR A 359 7.13 12.87 -7.38
N GLU A 360 6.31 13.88 -7.62
CA GLU A 360 5.14 13.77 -8.52
C GLU A 360 5.53 13.45 -9.95
N GLU A 361 6.65 14.02 -10.43
CA GLU A 361 7.16 13.74 -11.77
C GLU A 361 7.59 12.27 -11.91
N LYS A 362 8.27 11.75 -10.89
CA LYS A 362 8.74 10.35 -10.87
C LYS A 362 7.60 9.35 -10.83
N LEU A 363 6.49 9.68 -10.16
CA LEU A 363 5.32 8.81 -10.09
C LEU A 363 4.58 8.65 -11.42
N LYS A 364 4.86 9.46 -12.44
CA LYS A 364 4.22 9.34 -13.77
C LYS A 364 4.47 7.98 -14.43
N CYS A 365 5.58 7.31 -14.13
CA CYS A 365 5.85 5.96 -14.61
C CYS A 365 4.80 4.92 -14.17
N LEU A 366 4.09 5.19 -13.07
CA LEU A 366 3.03 4.32 -12.56
C LEU A 366 1.68 4.55 -13.25
N GLY A 367 1.56 5.58 -14.09
CA GLY A 367 0.30 5.96 -14.76
C GLY A 367 -0.35 4.84 -15.57
N ALA A 368 0.44 3.92 -16.13
CA ALA A 368 -0.07 2.75 -16.86
C ALA A 368 -0.87 1.77 -15.99
N PHE A 369 -0.75 1.85 -14.66
CA PHE A 369 -1.43 0.99 -13.70
C PHE A 369 -2.56 1.73 -12.93
N LEU A 370 -2.78 3.00 -13.26
CA LEU A 370 -3.95 3.78 -12.83
C LEU A 370 -4.97 3.71 -13.97
N LEU A 371 -6.04 2.98 -13.75
CA LEU A 371 -7.01 2.64 -14.78
C LEU A 371 -8.25 3.51 -14.60
N GLN A 372 -8.68 4.21 -15.65
CA GLN A 372 -9.91 4.98 -15.59
C GLN A 372 -11.15 4.07 -15.67
N GLU A 373 -11.06 2.99 -16.44
CA GLU A 373 -12.14 2.03 -16.63
C GLU A 373 -11.61 0.59 -16.56
N VAL A 374 -12.33 -0.26 -15.85
CA VAL A 374 -11.98 -1.66 -15.60
C VAL A 374 -13.05 -2.60 -16.15
#